data_aeb1ce905cd40b2dcef9d586dcb46a44
#
_entry.id   aeb1ce905cd40b2dcef9d586dcb46a44
#
_cell.length_a   1.000
_cell.length_b   1.000
_cell.length_c   1.000
_cell.angle_alpha   90.00
_cell.angle_beta   90.00
_cell.angle_gamma   90.00
#
_symmetry.space_group_name_H-M   'P 1'
#
loop_
_entity.id
_entity.type
_entity.pdbx_description
1 polymer ?
#
loop_
_entity_poly.entity_id
_entity_poly.type
_entity_poly.pdbx_seq_one_letter_code
_entity_poly.pdbx_strand_id
1 'polypeptide(L)'
;MPLIREIHHVSLIVADTAVALEFYAGVLGLKMLTNRPALGFAGAWLAVGTLQIHLLELPNPDPTTNRPAHGGRDRHLALRVSSLRDLIVRLDAAEVPYTFSRSGRAALFCRDPDGNALEFIEDFPHNA
;
A
#
# COMPACT_ATOMS: atom_id res chain seq x y z
N MET A 1 -30.16 -4.04 5.09
CA MET A 1 -28.90 -3.29 5.36
C MET A 1 -27.89 -4.25 5.93
N PRO A 2 -26.74 -4.44 5.29
CA PRO A 2 -25.73 -5.35 5.84
C PRO A 2 -25.19 -4.83 7.17
N LEU A 3 -24.86 -5.75 8.07
CA LEU A 3 -24.26 -5.41 9.35
C LEU A 3 -22.85 -4.84 9.18
N ILE A 4 -22.04 -5.49 8.36
CA ILE A 4 -20.70 -4.99 8.02
C ILE A 4 -20.83 -4.19 6.74
N ARG A 5 -20.44 -2.91 6.78
CA ARG A 5 -20.75 -1.97 5.70
C ARG A 5 -19.59 -1.65 4.79
N GLU A 6 -18.37 -1.59 5.35
CA GLU A 6 -17.21 -1.17 4.57
C GLU A 6 -15.92 -1.50 5.30
N ILE A 7 -14.81 -1.43 4.57
CA ILE A 7 -13.48 -1.48 5.16
C ILE A 7 -13.16 -0.08 5.69
N HIS A 8 -12.69 0.03 6.91
CA HIS A 8 -12.32 1.31 7.51
C HIS A 8 -10.86 1.65 7.25
N HIS A 9 -9.97 0.74 7.60
CA HIS A 9 -8.53 0.91 7.36
C HIS A 9 -7.85 -0.46 7.33
N VAL A 10 -6.62 -0.44 6.85
CA VAL A 10 -5.70 -1.57 6.95
C VAL A 10 -4.48 -1.13 7.74
N SER A 11 -3.98 -2.00 8.60
CA SER A 11 -2.76 -1.74 9.38
C SER A 11 -1.61 -2.59 8.84
N LEU A 12 -0.48 -1.96 8.63
CA LEU A 12 0.74 -2.61 8.14
C LEU A 12 1.87 -2.35 9.12
N ILE A 13 2.63 -3.40 9.45
CA ILE A 13 3.77 -3.26 10.34
C ILE A 13 4.99 -2.82 9.53
N VAL A 14 5.71 -1.84 10.06
CA VAL A 14 6.91 -1.27 9.45
C VAL A 14 8.03 -1.24 10.48
N ALA A 15 9.27 -1.34 10.01
CA ALA A 15 10.44 -1.28 10.90
C ALA A 15 10.79 0.15 11.29
N ASP A 16 10.54 1.11 10.39
CA ASP A 16 10.91 2.51 10.56
C ASP A 16 9.88 3.38 9.85
N THR A 17 9.16 4.17 10.62
CA THR A 17 8.08 5.01 10.08
C THR A 17 8.60 6.01 9.06
N ALA A 18 9.78 6.63 9.29
CA ALA A 18 10.33 7.61 8.35
C ALA A 18 10.64 6.97 7.00
N VAL A 19 11.25 5.78 7.01
CA VAL A 19 11.55 5.03 5.78
C VAL A 19 10.26 4.64 5.05
N ALA A 20 9.27 4.17 5.80
CA ALA A 20 7.97 3.81 5.22
C ALA A 20 7.29 5.01 4.59
N LEU A 21 7.36 6.18 5.22
CA LEU A 21 6.76 7.41 4.69
C LEU A 21 7.46 7.90 3.42
N GLU A 22 8.77 7.68 3.26
CA GLU A 22 9.43 7.98 1.99
C GLU A 22 8.78 7.23 0.84
N PHE A 23 8.33 6.02 1.09
CA PHE A 23 7.62 5.23 0.10
C PHE A 23 6.15 5.65 -0.03
N TYR A 24 5.39 5.60 1.06
CA TYR A 24 3.93 5.83 0.99
C TYR A 24 3.57 7.28 0.69
N ALA A 25 4.24 8.23 1.30
CA ALA A 25 3.99 9.65 1.05
C ALA A 25 4.87 10.20 -0.07
N GLY A 26 6.13 9.80 -0.13
CA GLY A 26 7.08 10.30 -1.13
C GLY A 26 6.87 9.70 -2.51
N VAL A 27 6.93 8.38 -2.64
CA VAL A 27 6.80 7.71 -3.95
C VAL A 27 5.34 7.63 -4.38
N LEU A 28 4.47 7.14 -3.50
CA LEU A 28 3.05 6.96 -3.84
C LEU A 28 2.23 8.24 -3.74
N GLY A 29 2.71 9.24 -3.01
CA GLY A 29 2.03 10.52 -2.89
C GLY A 29 0.81 10.51 -1.97
N LEU A 30 0.70 9.56 -1.04
CA LEU A 30 -0.41 9.52 -0.11
C LEU A 30 -0.28 10.62 0.94
N LYS A 31 -1.42 11.17 1.36
CA LYS A 31 -1.46 12.24 2.33
C LYS A 31 -1.40 11.68 3.75
N MET A 32 -0.45 12.14 4.54
CA MET A 32 -0.40 11.81 5.96
C MET A 32 -1.45 12.60 6.73
N LEU A 33 -2.22 11.88 7.57
CA LEU A 33 -3.20 12.51 8.44
C LEU A 33 -2.53 13.05 9.69
N THR A 34 -3.09 14.12 10.25
CA THR A 34 -2.53 14.81 11.42
C THR A 34 -3.24 14.45 12.73
N ASN A 35 -4.30 13.63 12.66
CA ASN A 35 -5.14 13.33 13.81
C ASN A 35 -4.83 11.99 14.48
N ARG A 36 -3.67 11.40 14.18
CA ARG A 36 -3.26 10.16 14.85
C ARG A 36 -3.02 10.43 16.32
N PRO A 37 -3.72 9.73 17.23
CA PRO A 37 -3.50 9.92 18.67
C PRO A 37 -2.18 9.31 19.11
N ALA A 38 -1.75 9.63 20.34
CA ALA A 38 -0.61 8.99 20.96
C ALA A 38 -1.01 7.56 21.35
N LEU A 39 -0.37 6.57 20.72
CA LEU A 39 -0.72 5.15 20.90
C LEU A 39 0.36 4.37 21.65
N GLY A 40 1.42 5.05 22.12
CA GLY A 40 2.52 4.37 22.81
C GLY A 40 3.55 3.74 21.89
N PHE A 41 3.43 3.91 20.58
CA PHE A 41 4.41 3.49 19.59
C PHE A 41 4.34 4.43 18.38
N ALA A 42 5.43 4.50 17.64
CA ALA A 42 5.52 5.35 16.45
C ALA A 42 4.70 4.74 15.29
N GLY A 43 4.33 5.57 14.36
CA GLY A 43 3.59 5.17 13.18
C GLY A 43 3.03 6.38 12.46
N ALA A 44 2.15 6.11 11.51
CA ALA A 44 1.50 7.16 10.74
C ALA A 44 0.17 6.65 10.19
N TRP A 45 -0.76 7.57 10.01
CA TRP A 45 -2.02 7.29 9.33
C TRP A 45 -2.03 8.03 8.00
N LEU A 46 -2.41 7.33 6.95
CA LEU A 46 -2.43 7.86 5.59
C LEU A 46 -3.83 7.78 5.02
N ALA A 47 -4.25 8.83 4.33
CA ALA A 47 -5.55 8.85 3.67
C ALA A 47 -5.45 8.17 2.30
N VAL A 48 -6.43 7.34 1.98
CA VAL A 48 -6.60 6.72 0.67
C VAL A 48 -8.08 6.82 0.34
N GLY A 49 -8.47 7.84 -0.41
CA GLY A 49 -9.88 8.12 -0.62
C GLY A 49 -10.59 8.33 0.71
N THR A 50 -11.64 7.56 0.98
CA THR A 50 -12.37 7.61 2.25
C THR A 50 -11.85 6.60 3.27
N LEU A 51 -10.87 5.80 2.90
CA LEU A 51 -10.26 4.77 3.74
C LEU A 51 -8.88 5.24 4.21
N GLN A 52 -8.23 4.41 5.01
CA GLN A 52 -6.92 4.75 5.57
C GLN A 52 -5.97 3.56 5.54
N ILE A 53 -4.68 3.86 5.48
CA ILE A 53 -3.62 2.93 5.79
C ILE A 53 -2.96 3.40 7.08
N HIS A 54 -2.84 2.50 8.06
CA HIS A 54 -2.14 2.77 9.30
C HIS A 54 -0.80 2.04 9.30
N LEU A 55 0.28 2.78 9.50
CA LEU A 55 1.62 2.20 9.65
C LEU A 55 1.91 2.07 11.14
N LEU A 56 2.34 0.88 11.55
CA LEU A 56 2.63 0.56 12.94
C LEU A 56 4.13 0.20 13.04
N GLU A 57 4.90 1.04 13.72
CA GLU A 57 6.31 0.74 13.96
C GLU A 57 6.41 -0.16 15.19
N LEU A 58 6.31 -1.45 14.93
CA LEU A 58 6.31 -2.49 15.95
C LEU A 58 7.15 -3.67 15.46
N PRO A 59 7.62 -4.54 16.38
CA PRO A 59 8.26 -5.78 15.98
C PRO A 59 7.33 -6.60 15.09
N ASN A 60 7.84 -7.08 13.95
CA ASN A 60 7.02 -7.83 13.01
C ASN A 60 7.10 -9.32 13.35
N PRO A 61 5.98 -9.96 13.72
CA PRO A 61 5.96 -11.39 14.02
C PRO A 61 6.05 -12.26 12.76
N ASP A 62 5.89 -11.67 11.59
CA ASP A 62 5.90 -12.39 10.32
C ASP A 62 7.23 -12.20 9.60
N PRO A 63 7.69 -13.21 8.82
CA PRO A 63 8.88 -13.04 8.01
C PRO A 63 8.72 -11.91 6.99
N THR A 64 9.76 -11.09 6.85
CA THR A 64 9.84 -10.06 5.81
C THR A 64 10.65 -10.51 4.61
N THR A 65 11.29 -11.69 4.69
CA THR A 65 12.11 -12.31 3.65
C THR A 65 11.50 -13.62 3.21
N ASN A 66 11.97 -14.13 2.06
CA ASN A 66 11.49 -15.39 1.49
C ASN A 66 9.98 -15.38 1.18
N ARG A 67 9.45 -14.23 0.87
CA ARG A 67 8.07 -14.11 0.43
C ARG A 67 7.99 -14.34 -1.09
N PRO A 68 6.81 -14.69 -1.63
CA PRO A 68 6.66 -14.94 -3.06
C PRO A 68 7.21 -13.80 -3.91
N ALA A 69 7.93 -14.14 -4.98
CA ALA A 69 8.51 -13.13 -5.88
C ALA A 69 7.42 -12.27 -6.52
N HIS A 70 6.27 -12.88 -6.83
CA HIS A 70 5.11 -12.17 -7.36
C HIS A 70 4.13 -11.91 -6.23
N GLY A 71 3.87 -10.63 -5.94
CA GLY A 71 3.01 -10.23 -4.83
C GLY A 71 1.58 -10.74 -4.92
N GLY A 72 1.12 -11.09 -6.12
CA GLY A 72 -0.20 -11.68 -6.31
C GLY A 72 -0.37 -13.05 -5.68
N ARG A 73 0.73 -13.70 -5.31
CA ARG A 73 0.71 -14.99 -4.59
C ARG A 73 0.93 -14.84 -3.10
N ASP A 74 1.00 -13.61 -2.62
CA ASP A 74 1.13 -13.27 -1.23
C ASP A 74 -0.14 -12.55 -0.79
N ARG A 75 -0.33 -12.41 0.52
CA ARG A 75 -1.36 -11.48 1.00
C ARG A 75 -0.99 -10.09 0.53
N HIS A 76 -1.96 -9.33 0.08
CA HIS A 76 -1.70 -8.00 -0.45
C HIS A 76 -2.89 -7.08 -0.27
N LEU A 77 -2.60 -5.79 -0.25
CA LEU A 77 -3.58 -4.71 -0.26
C LEU A 77 -3.70 -4.21 -1.69
N ALA A 78 -4.92 -4.11 -2.19
CA ALA A 78 -5.15 -3.61 -3.55
C ALA A 78 -5.66 -2.18 -3.50
N LEU A 79 -5.05 -1.32 -4.31
CA LEU A 79 -5.35 0.10 -4.42
C LEU A 79 -5.70 0.42 -5.86
N ARG A 80 -6.68 1.30 -6.04
CA ARG A 80 -7.02 1.79 -7.37
C ARG A 80 -6.16 2.99 -7.69
N VAL A 81 -5.59 3.02 -8.90
CA VAL A 81 -4.80 4.16 -9.37
C VAL A 81 -5.40 4.75 -10.64
N SER A 82 -5.21 6.04 -10.84
CA SER A 82 -5.70 6.70 -12.02
C SER A 82 -4.87 6.41 -13.26
N SER A 83 -3.56 6.09 -13.09
CA SER A 83 -2.67 5.83 -14.21
C SER A 83 -1.53 4.93 -13.76
N LEU A 84 -1.47 3.70 -14.30
CA LEU A 84 -0.32 2.81 -14.09
C LEU A 84 0.94 3.39 -14.71
N ARG A 85 0.83 4.07 -15.84
CA ARG A 85 2.00 4.70 -16.48
C ARG A 85 2.68 5.67 -15.51
N ASP A 86 1.89 6.55 -14.89
CA ASP A 86 2.44 7.53 -13.95
C ASP A 86 3.01 6.87 -12.71
N LEU A 87 2.37 5.82 -12.23
CA LEU A 87 2.89 5.05 -11.10
C LEU A 87 4.23 4.39 -11.47
N ILE A 88 4.32 3.79 -12.64
CA ILE A 88 5.56 3.14 -13.11
C ILE A 88 6.70 4.14 -13.18
N VAL A 89 6.46 5.36 -13.65
CA VAL A 89 7.49 6.42 -13.68
C VAL A 89 8.02 6.67 -12.26
N ARG A 90 7.15 6.74 -11.27
CA ARG A 90 7.55 6.96 -9.87
C ARG A 90 8.30 5.76 -9.30
N LEU A 91 7.83 4.55 -9.57
CA LEU A 91 8.48 3.34 -9.08
C LEU A 91 9.86 3.17 -9.69
N ASP A 92 9.99 3.41 -11.00
CA ASP A 92 11.28 3.32 -11.69
C ASP A 92 12.26 4.37 -11.15
N ALA A 93 11.79 5.61 -10.94
CA ALA A 93 12.64 6.67 -10.39
C ALA A 93 13.13 6.35 -8.99
N ALA A 94 12.33 5.63 -8.20
CA ALA A 94 12.68 5.21 -6.83
C ALA A 94 13.35 3.84 -6.80
N GLU A 95 13.56 3.21 -7.96
CA GLU A 95 14.17 1.88 -8.09
C GLU A 95 13.38 0.81 -7.31
N VAL A 96 12.07 0.92 -7.31
CA VAL A 96 11.17 -0.06 -6.70
C VAL A 96 10.77 -1.08 -7.76
N PRO A 97 11.15 -2.36 -7.60
CA PRO A 97 10.76 -3.40 -8.56
C PRO A 97 9.27 -3.71 -8.47
N TYR A 98 8.70 -4.17 -9.57
CA TYR A 98 7.30 -4.54 -9.64
C TYR A 98 7.08 -5.66 -10.64
N THR A 99 5.95 -6.34 -10.52
CA THR A 99 5.53 -7.38 -11.46
C THR A 99 4.11 -7.07 -11.92
N PHE A 100 3.81 -7.41 -13.17
CA PHE A 100 2.46 -7.20 -13.69
C PHE A 100 1.51 -8.30 -13.24
N SER A 101 0.23 -7.94 -13.11
CA SER A 101 -0.82 -8.90 -12.80
C SER A 101 -0.93 -9.95 -13.91
N ARG A 102 -1.22 -11.17 -13.47
CA ARG A 102 -1.44 -12.30 -14.39
C ARG A 102 -2.92 -12.60 -14.57
N SER A 103 -3.78 -11.73 -14.07
CA SER A 103 -5.23 -11.88 -14.17
C SER A 103 -5.83 -11.33 -15.46
N GLY A 104 -5.01 -10.64 -16.27
CA GLY A 104 -5.49 -9.94 -17.46
C GLY A 104 -5.95 -8.51 -17.18
N ARG A 105 -6.00 -8.10 -15.91
CA ARG A 105 -6.33 -6.71 -15.55
C ARG A 105 -5.11 -5.81 -15.72
N ALA A 106 -5.37 -4.53 -15.95
CA ALA A 106 -4.33 -3.49 -15.93
C ALA A 106 -3.93 -3.24 -14.48
N ALA A 107 -2.99 -4.03 -13.99
CA ALA A 107 -2.56 -4.00 -12.60
C ALA A 107 -1.11 -4.44 -12.46
N LEU A 108 -0.46 -3.96 -11.39
CA LEU A 108 0.89 -4.39 -11.03
C LEU A 108 0.99 -4.59 -9.53
N PHE A 109 2.04 -5.29 -9.13
CA PHE A 109 2.37 -5.55 -7.73
C PHE A 109 3.76 -5.02 -7.42
N CYS A 110 3.90 -4.36 -6.28
CA CYS A 110 5.21 -4.03 -5.72
C CYS A 110 5.17 -4.26 -4.21
N ARG A 111 6.31 -4.08 -3.56
CA ARG A 111 6.38 -4.20 -2.10
C ARG A 111 6.86 -2.90 -1.50
N ASP A 112 6.36 -2.61 -0.31
CA ASP A 112 6.90 -1.50 0.48
C ASP A 112 8.28 -1.89 1.04
N PRO A 113 8.99 -0.98 1.74
CA PRO A 113 10.31 -1.29 2.29
C PRO A 113 10.33 -2.47 3.27
N ASP A 114 9.20 -2.84 3.85
CA ASP A 114 9.09 -3.93 4.81
C ASP A 114 8.58 -5.24 4.19
N GLY A 115 8.43 -5.27 2.88
CA GLY A 115 8.00 -6.47 2.17
C GLY A 115 6.49 -6.65 2.10
N ASN A 116 5.70 -5.69 2.56
CA ASN A 116 4.26 -5.75 2.42
C ASN A 116 3.89 -5.63 0.95
N ALA A 117 3.13 -6.59 0.42
CA ALA A 117 2.75 -6.61 -0.98
C ALA A 117 1.57 -5.69 -1.23
N LEU A 118 1.67 -4.92 -2.31
CA LEU A 118 0.64 -4.00 -2.75
C LEU A 118 0.30 -4.27 -4.19
N GLU A 119 -0.98 -4.23 -4.50
CA GLU A 119 -1.47 -4.29 -5.88
C GLU A 119 -2.03 -2.92 -6.26
N PHE A 120 -1.76 -2.48 -7.49
CA PHE A 120 -2.31 -1.24 -8.02
C PHE A 120 -3.08 -1.56 -9.29
N ILE A 121 -4.36 -1.23 -9.29
CA ILE A 121 -5.28 -1.56 -10.36
C ILE A 121 -5.73 -0.27 -11.03
N GLU A 122 -5.48 -0.17 -12.34
CA GLU A 122 -6.04 0.91 -13.12
C GLU A 122 -7.36 0.43 -13.70
N ASP A 123 -8.42 0.88 -13.10
CA ASP A 123 -9.74 0.67 -13.69
C ASP A 123 -10.44 2.02 -13.78
N PHE A 124 -11.11 2.22 -14.87
CA PHE A 124 -11.88 3.42 -15.05
C PHE A 124 -13.25 3.20 -14.44
N PRO A 125 -13.82 4.24 -13.78
CA PRO A 125 -15.19 4.13 -13.35
C PRO A 125 -16.02 3.77 -14.59
N HIS A 126 -16.77 2.69 -14.48
CA HIS A 126 -17.72 2.40 -15.51
C HIS A 126 -18.72 3.55 -15.54
N ASN A 127 -18.58 4.34 -16.55
CA ASN A 127 -19.67 5.25 -16.83
C ASN A 127 -20.85 4.36 -17.14
N ALA A 128 -21.65 4.31 -16.18
CA ALA A 128 -22.91 3.69 -16.43
C ALA A 128 -23.44 4.22 -17.74
#